data_542a90d582e64c2265886c6d83dfb62d
#
_entry.id   542a90d582e64c2265886c6d83dfb62d
#
_cell.length_a   1.000
_cell.length_b   1.000
_cell.length_c   1.000
_cell.angle_alpha   90.00
_cell.angle_beta   90.00
_cell.angle_gamma   90.00
#
_symmetry.space_group_name_H-M   'P 1'
#
loop_
_entity.id
_entity.type
_entity.pdbx_description
1 polymer ?
#
loop_
_entity_poly.entity_id
_entity_poly.type
_entity_poly.pdbx_seq_one_letter_code
_entity_poly.pdbx_strand_id
1 'polypeptide(L)'
;MFNSNPERTHEMKPTIIPSTERAFHDFGGFAVNWKIDGAETGERFSIVHHPIAPRSLVAPLHYHHNEDEYSYVLSGTLGALLGDDVVTAGPGTWVFKPRKQWHTFWNPGDEPCEIIEVISPASFENFFREIAEIWGDMDALPRICAKYSLEMRMDSVPELCQRFGLDFPQP
;
A
#
# COMPACT_ATOMS: atom_id res chain seq x y z
N MET A 1 -22.33 30.96 -27.28
CA MET A 1 -21.83 29.71 -27.86
C MET A 1 -21.11 28.99 -26.73
N PHE A 2 -21.76 28.00 -26.13
CA PHE A 2 -21.15 27.15 -25.10
C PHE A 2 -20.39 26.05 -25.83
N ASN A 3 -19.05 26.06 -25.69
CA ASN A 3 -18.19 25.02 -26.23
C ASN A 3 -18.30 23.81 -25.32
N SER A 4 -19.09 22.83 -25.67
CA SER A 4 -19.15 21.53 -25.02
C SER A 4 -17.90 20.75 -25.40
N ASN A 5 -16.94 20.73 -24.51
CA ASN A 5 -15.81 19.80 -24.59
C ASN A 5 -16.37 18.37 -24.44
N PRO A 6 -16.20 17.44 -25.38
CA PRO A 6 -16.67 16.08 -25.20
C PRO A 6 -15.88 15.44 -24.07
N GLU A 7 -16.54 15.13 -22.96
CA GLU A 7 -16.01 14.22 -21.94
C GLU A 7 -15.54 12.96 -22.66
N ARG A 8 -14.25 12.66 -22.59
CA ARG A 8 -13.73 11.35 -23.00
C ARG A 8 -14.28 10.35 -22.01
N THR A 9 -15.39 9.72 -22.35
CA THR A 9 -15.84 8.52 -21.67
C THR A 9 -14.78 7.45 -21.94
N HIS A 10 -13.90 7.20 -20.98
CA HIS A 10 -13.03 6.03 -21.01
C HIS A 10 -13.95 4.81 -20.92
N GLU A 11 -14.17 4.15 -22.03
CA GLU A 11 -14.92 2.90 -22.09
C GLU A 11 -14.10 1.84 -21.33
N MET A 12 -14.54 1.50 -20.12
CA MET A 12 -13.92 0.45 -19.32
C MET A 12 -14.21 -0.91 -19.99
N LYS A 13 -13.14 -1.65 -20.29
CA LYS A 13 -13.27 -2.98 -20.92
C LYS A 13 -13.04 -4.08 -19.90
N PRO A 14 -13.83 -5.15 -19.94
CA PRO A 14 -13.55 -6.35 -19.16
C PRO A 14 -12.14 -6.86 -19.45
N THR A 15 -11.38 -7.15 -18.40
CA THR A 15 -9.98 -7.61 -18.50
C THR A 15 -9.75 -8.80 -17.58
N ILE A 16 -8.98 -9.79 -18.05
CA ILE A 16 -8.43 -10.87 -17.22
C ILE A 16 -6.96 -10.54 -17.00
N ILE A 17 -6.54 -10.50 -15.74
CA ILE A 17 -5.18 -10.18 -15.35
C ILE A 17 -4.54 -11.44 -14.76
N PRO A 18 -3.71 -12.17 -15.51
CA PRO A 18 -2.94 -13.31 -15.00
C PRO A 18 -1.98 -12.87 -13.89
N SER A 19 -1.66 -13.77 -12.99
CA SER A 19 -0.80 -13.51 -11.82
C SER A 19 0.59 -12.96 -12.18
N THR A 20 1.08 -13.26 -13.39
CA THR A 20 2.43 -12.92 -13.87
C THR A 20 2.49 -11.70 -14.81
N GLU A 21 1.36 -11.07 -15.11
CA GLU A 21 1.26 -10.08 -16.21
C GLU A 21 1.25 -8.63 -15.75
N ARG A 22 1.83 -8.23 -14.64
CA ARG A 22 1.86 -6.82 -14.29
C ARG A 22 3.19 -6.43 -13.67
N ALA A 23 3.44 -5.12 -13.62
CA ALA A 23 4.62 -4.58 -12.97
C ALA A 23 4.74 -5.09 -11.53
N PHE A 24 5.98 -5.34 -11.13
CA PHE A 24 6.35 -5.84 -9.82
C PHE A 24 7.58 -5.09 -9.35
N HIS A 25 7.63 -4.75 -8.09
CA HIS A 25 8.83 -4.23 -7.44
C HIS A 25 8.99 -4.84 -6.05
N ASP A 26 10.19 -5.35 -5.77
CA ASP A 26 10.58 -5.90 -4.47
C ASP A 26 11.40 -4.85 -3.71
N PHE A 27 10.92 -4.48 -2.52
CA PHE A 27 11.55 -3.52 -1.62
C PHE A 27 12.44 -4.21 -0.56
N GLY A 28 12.62 -5.53 -0.64
CA GLY A 28 13.50 -6.29 0.24
C GLY A 28 12.83 -6.94 1.47
N GLY A 29 11.67 -6.45 1.88
CA GLY A 29 10.87 -7.02 2.99
C GLY A 29 9.41 -7.19 2.63
N PHE A 30 8.99 -6.49 1.60
CA PHE A 30 7.71 -6.63 0.96
C PHE A 30 7.82 -6.28 -0.52
N ALA A 31 6.84 -6.70 -1.30
CA ALA A 31 6.78 -6.34 -2.71
C ALA A 31 5.44 -5.72 -3.07
N VAL A 32 5.41 -5.01 -4.18
CA VAL A 32 4.19 -4.46 -4.78
C VAL A 32 3.99 -5.07 -6.16
N ASN A 33 2.88 -5.79 -6.32
CA ASN A 33 2.37 -6.24 -7.60
C ASN A 33 1.15 -5.41 -7.94
N TRP A 34 1.24 -4.55 -8.95
CA TRP A 34 0.09 -3.78 -9.42
C TRP A 34 -0.89 -4.71 -10.12
N LYS A 35 -2.16 -4.72 -9.72
CA LYS A 35 -3.21 -5.60 -10.25
C LYS A 35 -4.26 -4.84 -11.04
N ILE A 36 -4.80 -3.76 -10.48
CA ILE A 36 -5.79 -2.90 -11.14
C ILE A 36 -5.38 -1.46 -10.88
N ASP A 37 -5.10 -0.72 -11.94
CA ASP A 37 -4.76 0.70 -11.86
C ASP A 37 -6.02 1.58 -11.81
N GLY A 38 -5.88 2.77 -11.22
CA GLY A 38 -6.97 3.75 -11.13
C GLY A 38 -7.58 4.09 -12.48
N ALA A 39 -6.77 4.23 -13.51
CA ALA A 39 -7.25 4.48 -14.88
C ALA A 39 -8.21 3.40 -15.39
N GLU A 40 -8.07 2.15 -14.96
CA GLU A 40 -8.94 1.03 -15.34
C GLU A 40 -10.28 1.06 -14.62
N THR A 41 -10.37 1.78 -13.49
CA THR A 41 -11.58 1.88 -12.66
C THR A 41 -12.27 3.24 -12.77
N GLY A 42 -11.77 4.16 -13.61
CA GLY A 42 -12.20 5.56 -13.64
C GLY A 42 -11.88 6.28 -12.34
N GLU A 43 -10.68 6.08 -11.81
CA GLU A 43 -10.11 6.68 -10.61
C GLU A 43 -10.89 6.38 -9.30
N ARG A 44 -11.74 5.36 -9.31
CA ARG A 44 -12.53 5.00 -8.11
C ARG A 44 -11.74 4.24 -7.07
N PHE A 45 -10.89 3.32 -7.51
CA PHE A 45 -9.99 2.53 -6.67
C PHE A 45 -8.86 1.93 -7.50
N SER A 46 -7.80 1.52 -6.83
CA SER A 46 -6.75 0.66 -7.37
C SER A 46 -6.61 -0.60 -6.51
N ILE A 47 -5.96 -1.63 -7.06
CA ILE A 47 -5.67 -2.86 -6.32
C ILE A 47 -4.21 -3.21 -6.53
N VAL A 48 -3.52 -3.44 -5.41
CA VAL A 48 -2.17 -4.00 -5.39
C VAL A 48 -2.16 -5.29 -4.56
N HIS A 49 -1.19 -6.15 -4.83
CA HIS A 49 -0.93 -7.35 -4.06
C HIS A 49 0.43 -7.21 -3.40
N HIS A 50 0.50 -7.44 -2.10
CA HIS A 50 1.72 -7.37 -1.31
C HIS A 50 2.08 -8.76 -0.77
N PRO A 51 3.09 -9.44 -1.32
CA PRO A 51 3.87 -10.43 -0.60
C PRO A 51 4.71 -9.73 0.47
N ILE A 52 4.64 -10.23 1.72
CA ILE A 52 5.35 -9.66 2.87
C ILE A 52 6.22 -10.77 3.49
N ALA A 53 7.52 -10.54 3.51
CA ALA A 53 8.47 -11.48 4.10
C ALA A 53 8.21 -11.68 5.60
N PRO A 54 8.68 -12.80 6.18
CA PRO A 54 8.61 -13.02 7.63
C PRO A 54 9.22 -11.85 8.42
N ARG A 55 8.59 -11.50 9.54
CA ARG A 55 9.07 -10.46 10.47
C ARG A 55 9.31 -9.09 9.84
N SER A 56 8.64 -8.77 8.73
CA SER A 56 8.84 -7.50 8.02
C SER A 56 7.79 -6.46 8.36
N LEU A 57 8.26 -5.27 8.76
CA LEU A 57 7.48 -4.03 8.82
C LEU A 57 7.36 -3.48 7.40
N VAL A 58 6.11 -3.26 6.92
CA VAL A 58 5.89 -2.82 5.53
C VAL A 58 6.13 -1.32 5.37
N ALA A 59 5.68 -0.52 6.33
CA ALA A 59 5.81 0.94 6.27
C ALA A 59 6.01 1.53 7.68
N PRO A 60 6.64 2.71 7.81
CA PRO A 60 6.58 3.51 9.04
C PRO A 60 5.14 3.83 9.41
N LEU A 61 4.91 4.32 10.63
CA LEU A 61 3.60 4.86 11.01
C LEU A 61 3.24 6.02 10.08
N HIS A 62 2.07 5.94 9.44
CA HIS A 62 1.63 6.91 8.44
C HIS A 62 0.10 7.05 8.41
N TYR A 63 -0.39 8.07 7.71
CA TYR A 63 -1.79 8.15 7.32
C TYR A 63 -1.96 8.90 6.00
N HIS A 64 -3.01 8.53 5.27
CA HIS A 64 -3.40 9.16 4.02
C HIS A 64 -4.41 10.27 4.27
N HIS A 65 -4.25 11.42 3.61
CA HIS A 65 -5.27 12.47 3.67
C HIS A 65 -6.50 12.15 2.83
N ASN A 66 -6.32 11.41 1.74
CA ASN A 66 -7.33 11.26 0.70
C ASN A 66 -7.87 9.83 0.56
N GLU A 67 -7.05 8.81 0.83
CA GLU A 67 -7.36 7.42 0.51
C GLU A 67 -7.73 6.63 1.75
N ASP A 68 -8.74 5.77 1.60
CA ASP A 68 -9.01 4.64 2.49
C ASP A 68 -8.32 3.40 1.93
N GLU A 69 -7.81 2.55 2.80
CA GLU A 69 -7.20 1.28 2.42
C GLU A 69 -7.93 0.10 3.06
N TYR A 70 -8.02 -0.99 2.31
CA TYR A 70 -8.66 -2.23 2.74
C TYR A 70 -7.74 -3.40 2.42
N SER A 71 -7.11 -3.97 3.46
CA SER A 71 -6.27 -5.17 3.30
C SER A 71 -7.12 -6.42 3.45
N TYR A 72 -7.08 -7.31 2.46
CA TYR A 72 -7.63 -8.66 2.55
C TYR A 72 -6.49 -9.67 2.69
N VAL A 73 -6.47 -10.43 3.75
CA VAL A 73 -5.42 -11.44 3.99
C VAL A 73 -5.69 -12.67 3.15
N LEU A 74 -4.78 -12.97 2.21
CA LEU A 74 -4.81 -14.18 1.39
C LEU A 74 -4.20 -15.38 2.12
N SER A 75 -3.01 -15.17 2.70
CA SER A 75 -2.26 -16.20 3.40
C SER A 75 -1.39 -15.61 4.50
N GLY A 76 -0.93 -16.43 5.44
CA GLY A 76 -0.11 -16.01 6.56
C GLY A 76 -0.89 -15.21 7.60
N THR A 77 -0.20 -14.30 8.29
CA THR A 77 -0.77 -13.48 9.36
C THR A 77 -0.36 -12.03 9.15
N LEU A 78 -1.33 -11.13 9.17
CA LEU A 78 -1.12 -9.69 9.13
C LEU A 78 -1.25 -9.12 10.53
N GLY A 79 -0.24 -8.42 11.03
CA GLY A 79 -0.30 -7.53 12.17
C GLY A 79 -0.52 -6.10 11.71
N ALA A 80 -1.28 -5.31 12.47
CA ALA A 80 -1.44 -3.88 12.19
C ALA A 80 -1.59 -3.06 13.48
N LEU A 81 -1.15 -1.82 13.44
CA LEU A 81 -1.44 -0.79 14.42
C LEU A 81 -2.40 0.22 13.77
N LEU A 82 -3.59 0.36 14.33
CA LEU A 82 -4.68 1.19 13.83
C LEU A 82 -5.05 2.22 14.91
N GLY A 83 -4.50 3.44 14.80
CA GLY A 83 -4.50 4.37 15.93
C GLY A 83 -3.71 3.80 17.09
N ASP A 84 -4.37 3.51 18.23
CA ASP A 84 -3.75 2.91 19.41
C ASP A 84 -3.95 1.37 19.48
N ASP A 85 -4.78 0.81 18.61
CA ASP A 85 -5.16 -0.59 18.63
C ASP A 85 -4.18 -1.46 17.83
N VAL A 86 -3.61 -2.46 18.48
CA VAL A 86 -2.82 -3.52 17.84
C VAL A 86 -3.74 -4.68 17.50
N VAL A 87 -3.82 -5.03 16.22
CA VAL A 87 -4.68 -6.11 15.74
C VAL A 87 -3.87 -7.16 14.98
N THR A 88 -4.42 -8.38 14.90
CA THR A 88 -3.88 -9.48 14.11
C THR A 88 -4.98 -10.09 13.27
N ALA A 89 -4.72 -10.34 11.99
CA ALA A 89 -5.67 -10.87 11.03
C ALA A 89 -5.10 -12.07 10.30
N GLY A 90 -5.87 -13.16 10.24
CA GLY A 90 -5.55 -14.35 9.44
C GLY A 90 -6.26 -14.38 8.09
N PRO A 91 -6.04 -15.43 7.27
CA PRO A 91 -6.64 -15.58 5.96
C PRO A 91 -8.17 -15.42 5.97
N GLY A 92 -8.69 -14.70 4.96
CA GLY A 92 -10.12 -14.39 4.83
C GLY A 92 -10.59 -13.17 5.61
N THR A 93 -9.70 -12.51 6.37
CA THR A 93 -10.03 -11.33 7.17
C THR A 93 -9.77 -10.05 6.41
N TRP A 94 -10.64 -9.06 6.58
CA TRP A 94 -10.43 -7.70 6.11
C TRP A 94 -9.93 -6.79 7.24
N VAL A 95 -8.96 -5.94 6.93
CA VAL A 95 -8.47 -4.86 7.82
C VAL A 95 -8.74 -3.54 7.13
N PHE A 96 -9.56 -2.69 7.74
CA PHE A 96 -9.88 -1.36 7.22
C PHE A 96 -8.98 -0.30 7.86
N LYS A 97 -8.34 0.49 7.05
CA LYS A 97 -7.46 1.61 7.42
C LYS A 97 -8.06 2.90 6.85
N PRO A 98 -8.90 3.62 7.60
CA PRO A 98 -9.53 4.84 7.13
C PRO A 98 -8.50 5.96 6.96
N ARG A 99 -8.73 6.83 5.98
CA ARG A 99 -7.96 8.06 5.81
C ARG A 99 -7.91 8.89 7.09
N LYS A 100 -6.84 9.65 7.28
CA LYS A 100 -6.62 10.54 8.44
C LYS A 100 -6.51 9.80 9.77
N GLN A 101 -6.34 8.51 9.77
CA GLN A 101 -6.01 7.71 10.94
C GLN A 101 -4.60 7.15 10.82
N TRP A 102 -3.76 7.36 11.82
CA TRP A 102 -2.42 6.78 11.89
C TRP A 102 -2.50 5.27 11.89
N HIS A 103 -1.73 4.64 11.01
CA HIS A 103 -1.65 3.19 10.92
C HIS A 103 -0.31 2.71 10.37
N THR A 104 -0.02 1.46 10.61
CA THR A 104 1.05 0.68 9.96
C THR A 104 0.69 -0.80 10.01
N PHE A 105 1.38 -1.62 9.24
CA PHE A 105 1.15 -3.06 9.21
C PHE A 105 2.44 -3.83 8.91
N TRP A 106 2.45 -5.11 9.28
CA TRP A 106 3.61 -5.98 9.22
C TRP A 106 3.22 -7.45 9.13
N ASN A 107 4.19 -8.30 8.82
CA ASN A 107 4.08 -9.74 9.02
C ASN A 107 4.71 -10.11 10.39
N PRO A 108 3.93 -10.52 11.40
CA PRO A 108 4.46 -10.93 12.71
C PRO A 108 4.99 -12.37 12.73
N GLY A 109 4.73 -13.15 11.68
CA GLY A 109 5.02 -14.59 11.62
C GLY A 109 6.40 -14.92 11.06
N ASP A 110 6.72 -16.22 11.11
CA ASP A 110 7.95 -16.79 10.54
C ASP A 110 7.74 -17.33 9.11
N GLU A 111 6.49 -17.30 8.63
CA GLU A 111 6.10 -17.67 7.28
C GLU A 111 5.67 -16.43 6.48
N PRO A 112 5.77 -16.43 5.14
CA PRO A 112 5.30 -15.32 4.32
C PRO A 112 3.82 -15.00 4.55
N CYS A 113 3.48 -13.72 4.45
CA CYS A 113 2.10 -13.22 4.44
C CYS A 113 1.80 -12.58 3.10
N GLU A 114 0.60 -12.80 2.59
CA GLU A 114 0.14 -12.17 1.36
C GLU A 114 -1.18 -11.46 1.58
N ILE A 115 -1.28 -10.23 1.09
CA ILE A 115 -2.50 -9.44 1.16
C ILE A 115 -2.87 -8.83 -0.19
N ILE A 116 -4.16 -8.64 -0.41
CA ILE A 116 -4.67 -7.72 -1.43
C ILE A 116 -4.97 -6.40 -0.74
N GLU A 117 -4.46 -5.31 -1.27
CA GLU A 117 -4.78 -3.96 -0.83
C GLU A 117 -5.67 -3.26 -1.85
N VAL A 118 -6.86 -2.86 -1.43
CA VAL A 118 -7.73 -1.98 -2.20
C VAL A 118 -7.56 -0.56 -1.68
N ILE A 119 -7.23 0.38 -2.57
CA ILE A 119 -6.98 1.78 -2.25
C ILE A 119 -8.05 2.64 -2.91
N SER A 120 -8.79 3.43 -2.16
CA SER A 120 -9.91 4.23 -2.68
C SER A 120 -9.97 5.64 -2.05
N PRO A 121 -10.02 6.70 -2.90
CA PRO A 121 -9.94 6.69 -4.36
C PRO A 121 -8.58 6.19 -4.85
N ALA A 122 -8.46 5.97 -6.16
CA ALA A 122 -7.21 5.55 -6.80
C ALA A 122 -6.18 6.69 -6.84
N SER A 123 -5.09 6.45 -7.51
CA SER A 123 -3.90 7.28 -7.74
C SER A 123 -2.75 7.06 -6.75
N PHE A 124 -3.02 6.60 -5.52
CA PHE A 124 -1.96 6.33 -4.55
C PHE A 124 -1.07 5.13 -4.97
N GLU A 125 -1.54 4.21 -5.80
CA GLU A 125 -0.71 3.14 -6.36
C GLU A 125 0.51 3.66 -7.15
N ASN A 126 0.48 4.92 -7.57
CA ASN A 126 1.61 5.58 -8.22
C ASN A 126 2.69 6.03 -7.24
N PHE A 127 2.36 6.22 -5.96
CA PHE A 127 3.34 6.42 -4.91
C PHE A 127 4.37 5.29 -4.89
N PHE A 128 3.91 4.04 -4.95
CA PHE A 128 4.80 2.87 -4.98
C PHE A 128 5.71 2.85 -6.20
N ARG A 129 5.24 3.33 -7.37
CA ARG A 129 6.06 3.44 -8.57
C ARG A 129 7.17 4.47 -8.39
N GLU A 130 6.83 5.64 -7.84
CA GLU A 130 7.80 6.71 -7.64
C GLU A 130 8.82 6.37 -6.55
N ILE A 131 8.43 5.72 -5.45
CA ILE A 131 9.43 5.29 -4.46
C ILE A 131 10.33 4.17 -5.00
N ALA A 132 9.82 3.30 -5.89
CA ALA A 132 10.64 2.29 -6.54
C ALA A 132 11.75 2.90 -7.41
N GLU A 133 11.47 4.03 -8.07
CA GLU A 133 12.45 4.76 -8.89
C GLU A 133 13.57 5.43 -8.06
N ILE A 134 13.26 5.79 -6.82
CA ILE A 134 14.19 6.47 -5.91
C ILE A 134 14.68 5.56 -4.79
N TRP A 135 14.42 4.25 -4.86
CA TRP A 135 14.76 3.33 -3.78
C TRP A 135 16.26 3.41 -3.43
N GLY A 136 16.54 3.86 -2.21
CA GLY A 136 17.88 4.23 -1.74
C GLY A 136 18.15 5.73 -1.62
N ASP A 137 17.38 6.59 -2.27
CA ASP A 137 17.44 8.06 -2.12
C ASP A 137 16.36 8.55 -1.15
N MET A 138 16.65 8.44 0.14
CA MET A 138 15.71 8.86 1.19
C MET A 138 15.51 10.38 1.25
N ASP A 139 16.38 11.18 0.65
CA ASP A 139 16.23 12.66 0.63
C ASP A 139 15.07 13.09 -0.29
N ALA A 140 14.71 12.27 -1.26
CA ALA A 140 13.57 12.52 -2.15
C ALA A 140 12.21 12.15 -1.53
N LEU A 141 12.19 11.27 -0.50
CA LEU A 141 10.96 10.74 0.09
C LEU A 141 9.99 11.83 0.61
N PRO A 142 10.40 12.88 1.33
CA PRO A 142 9.48 13.92 1.81
C PRO A 142 8.71 14.61 0.69
N ARG A 143 9.35 14.84 -0.45
CA ARG A 143 8.72 15.46 -1.63
C ARG A 143 7.66 14.54 -2.24
N ILE A 144 7.93 13.24 -2.29
CA ILE A 144 6.97 12.25 -2.81
C ILE A 144 5.79 12.10 -1.83
N CYS A 145 6.04 11.99 -0.53
CA CYS A 145 4.98 11.98 0.47
C CYS A 145 4.06 13.21 0.34
N ALA A 146 4.63 14.40 0.20
CA ALA A 146 3.85 15.63 0.02
C ALA A 146 2.99 15.60 -1.26
N LYS A 147 3.53 15.07 -2.37
CA LYS A 147 2.80 14.94 -3.64
C LYS A 147 1.55 14.07 -3.48
N TYR A 148 1.62 12.99 -2.72
CA TYR A 148 0.52 12.06 -2.48
C TYR A 148 -0.30 12.37 -1.22
N SER A 149 -0.06 13.53 -0.58
CA SER A 149 -0.74 13.91 0.64
C SER A 149 -0.64 12.82 1.73
N LEU A 150 0.54 12.23 1.86
CA LEU A 150 0.87 11.19 2.82
C LEU A 150 1.66 11.82 3.98
N GLU A 151 1.23 11.60 5.20
CA GLU A 151 2.01 11.89 6.40
C GLU A 151 2.73 10.61 6.84
N MET A 152 4.04 10.68 7.04
CA MET A 152 4.85 9.50 7.38
C MET A 152 5.86 9.85 8.49
N ARG A 153 5.98 8.98 9.48
CA ARG A 153 6.87 9.13 10.63
C ARG A 153 8.00 8.09 10.57
N MET A 154 9.07 8.44 9.86
CA MET A 154 10.26 7.58 9.78
C MET A 154 10.88 7.29 11.15
N ASP A 155 10.76 8.23 12.09
CA ASP A 155 11.21 8.10 13.48
C ASP A 155 10.48 7.00 14.28
N SER A 156 9.34 6.51 13.79
CA SER A 156 8.59 5.41 14.41
C SER A 156 9.20 4.02 14.17
N VAL A 157 10.02 3.87 13.12
CA VAL A 157 10.54 2.56 12.69
C VAL A 157 11.33 1.83 13.79
N PRO A 158 12.30 2.45 14.50
CA PRO A 158 13.05 1.74 15.51
C PRO A 158 12.19 1.21 16.66
N GLU A 159 11.21 2.01 17.11
CA GLU A 159 10.28 1.60 18.16
C GLU A 159 9.39 0.44 17.71
N LEU A 160 8.82 0.52 16.50
CA LEU A 160 7.96 -0.52 15.93
C LEU A 160 8.73 -1.83 15.77
N CYS A 161 9.94 -1.77 15.20
CA CYS A 161 10.78 -2.94 15.02
C CYS A 161 11.14 -3.58 16.38
N GLN A 162 11.55 -2.79 17.35
CA GLN A 162 11.86 -3.29 18.70
C GLN A 162 10.64 -3.90 19.40
N ARG A 163 9.49 -3.19 19.33
CA ARG A 163 8.25 -3.59 20.02
C ARG A 163 7.68 -4.90 19.49
N PHE A 164 7.75 -5.11 18.18
CA PHE A 164 7.10 -6.24 17.52
C PHE A 164 8.07 -7.30 16.98
N GLY A 165 9.38 -7.12 17.18
CA GLY A 165 10.42 -8.06 16.72
C GLY A 165 10.48 -8.14 15.19
N LEU A 166 10.54 -6.98 14.53
CA LEU A 166 10.46 -6.85 13.07
C LEU A 166 11.76 -6.31 12.49
N ASP A 167 11.97 -6.60 11.22
CA ASP A 167 12.95 -5.94 10.37
C ASP A 167 12.25 -4.92 9.48
N PHE A 168 12.93 -3.81 9.19
CA PHE A 168 12.45 -2.83 8.22
C PHE A 168 13.32 -2.90 6.97
N PRO A 169 12.73 -2.95 5.76
CA PRO A 169 13.46 -3.01 4.50
C PRO A 169 14.49 -1.89 4.40
N GLN A 170 15.69 -2.25 3.99
CA GLN A 170 16.76 -1.31 3.68
C GLN A 170 17.03 -1.35 2.18
N PRO A 171 17.32 -0.20 1.55
CA PRO A 171 17.70 -0.12 0.14
C PRO A 171 18.99 -0.87 -0.18
#